data_4f2653d89358516c2557e99917276292
#
_entry.id   4f2653d89358516c2557e99917276292
#
_cell.length_a   1.000
_cell.length_b   1.000
_cell.length_c   1.000
_cell.angle_alpha   90.00
_cell.angle_beta   90.00
_cell.angle_gamma   90.00
#
_symmetry.space_group_name_H-M   'P 1'
#
loop_
_entity.id
_entity.type
_entity.pdbx_description
1 polymer ?
#
loop_
_entity_poly.entity_id
_entity_poly.type
_entity_poly.pdbx_seq_one_letter_code
_entity_poly.pdbx_strand_id
1 'polypeptide(L)'
;FFFFFLDEEIDQSIRNDLEFLVAHWATLISISLPRTKFGIATYYVLTTAEASSNLARYDGVRYGYRADIKAIRAEMKERGDEASLLNRLYAQTRTEGFGNEVKRRIMLGTYVLSAGYYDAYYGKAQQVRRLIRTDFDRAFEEVDVLITPTAPTTAFKLGSQTEDPLTMYLNDIYTVTANLAGIPGISVPIGTHSNGLPIGLQIMGKPFDETALLNTAHHIMGR
;
A
#
# COMPACT_ATOMS: atom_id res chain seq x y z
N PHE A 1 1.82 2.18 -19.38
CA PHE A 1 0.90 1.99 -18.23
C PHE A 1 -0.50 1.74 -18.77
N PHE A 2 -1.15 0.67 -18.35
CA PHE A 2 -2.57 0.46 -18.60
C PHE A 2 -3.35 1.43 -17.71
N PHE A 3 -3.86 2.51 -18.30
CA PHE A 3 -4.77 3.45 -17.65
C PHE A 3 -6.19 2.87 -17.55
N PHE A 4 -6.34 1.62 -17.12
CA PHE A 4 -7.65 1.06 -16.81
C PHE A 4 -8.21 1.82 -15.60
N PHE A 5 -9.39 2.40 -15.75
CA PHE A 5 -10.13 3.16 -14.75
C PHE A 5 -9.58 4.55 -14.38
N LEU A 6 -8.65 5.12 -15.16
CA LEU A 6 -8.22 6.49 -14.93
C LEU A 6 -9.33 7.45 -15.36
N ASP A 7 -9.65 8.38 -14.50
CA ASP A 7 -10.56 9.49 -14.79
C ASP A 7 -9.99 10.36 -15.92
N GLU A 8 -10.84 10.75 -16.89
CA GLU A 8 -10.42 11.49 -18.08
C GLU A 8 -9.85 12.87 -17.76
N GLU A 9 -10.40 13.56 -16.76
CA GLU A 9 -9.94 14.88 -16.34
C GLU A 9 -8.58 14.80 -15.65
N ILE A 10 -8.34 13.72 -14.89
CA ILE A 10 -7.02 13.43 -14.29
C ILE A 10 -5.99 13.15 -15.40
N ASP A 11 -6.33 12.30 -16.39
CA ASP A 11 -5.44 12.01 -17.51
C ASP A 11 -5.07 13.29 -18.27
N GLN A 12 -6.06 14.14 -18.58
CA GLN A 12 -5.82 15.40 -19.28
C GLN A 12 -4.95 16.36 -18.46
N SER A 13 -5.19 16.46 -17.15
CA SER A 13 -4.37 17.30 -16.25
C SER A 13 -2.91 16.85 -16.26
N ILE A 14 -2.66 15.54 -16.17
CA ILE A 14 -1.31 14.99 -16.21
C ILE A 14 -0.63 15.26 -17.57
N ARG A 15 -1.35 15.09 -18.68
CA ARG A 15 -0.79 15.39 -20.02
C ARG A 15 -0.38 16.85 -20.16
N ASN A 16 -1.21 17.77 -19.71
CA ASN A 16 -0.89 19.20 -19.72
C ASN A 16 0.40 19.49 -18.93
N ASP A 17 0.58 18.83 -17.80
CA ASP A 17 1.79 18.96 -16.99
C ASP A 17 3.04 18.38 -17.65
N LEU A 18 2.89 17.23 -18.30
CA LEU A 18 3.97 16.60 -19.06
C LEU A 18 4.38 17.48 -20.25
N GLU A 19 3.43 18.10 -20.96
CA GLU A 19 3.72 19.06 -22.04
C GLU A 19 4.45 20.30 -21.52
N PHE A 20 4.04 20.82 -20.36
CA PHE A 20 4.76 21.92 -19.70
C PHE A 20 6.21 21.54 -19.38
N LEU A 21 6.47 20.36 -18.82
CA LEU A 21 7.82 19.90 -18.49
C LEU A 21 8.70 19.77 -19.75
N VAL A 22 8.15 19.23 -20.84
CA VAL A 22 8.84 19.10 -22.12
C VAL A 22 9.19 20.46 -22.69
N ALA A 23 8.28 21.43 -22.61
CA ALA A 23 8.52 22.79 -23.12
C ALA A 23 9.63 23.53 -22.37
N HIS A 24 9.96 23.13 -21.14
CA HIS A 24 10.92 23.86 -20.30
C HIS A 24 12.28 23.15 -20.17
N TRP A 25 12.32 21.83 -19.95
CA TRP A 25 13.60 21.18 -19.66
C TRP A 25 13.61 19.66 -19.77
N ALA A 26 12.46 18.98 -19.86
CA ALA A 26 12.38 17.53 -19.75
C ALA A 26 12.32 16.84 -21.13
N THR A 27 12.85 15.63 -21.20
CA THR A 27 12.62 14.70 -22.31
C THR A 27 11.66 13.61 -21.84
N LEU A 28 10.52 13.48 -22.51
CA LEU A 28 9.52 12.49 -22.18
C LEU A 28 9.79 11.20 -22.94
N ILE A 29 9.94 10.09 -22.19
CA ILE A 29 10.13 8.73 -22.72
C ILE A 29 9.00 7.84 -22.21
N SER A 30 8.37 7.11 -23.11
CA SER A 30 7.33 6.14 -22.75
C SER A 30 7.96 4.85 -22.24
N ILE A 31 7.69 4.49 -21.01
CA ILE A 31 8.24 3.29 -20.33
C ILE A 31 7.13 2.25 -20.11
N SER A 32 7.49 0.98 -20.25
CA SER A 32 6.61 -0.15 -19.95
C SER A 32 7.05 -0.88 -18.68
N LEU A 33 6.12 -1.09 -17.75
CA LEU A 33 6.31 -1.88 -16.53
C LEU A 33 5.33 -3.09 -16.54
N PRO A 34 5.60 -4.15 -17.31
CA PRO A 34 4.62 -5.18 -17.65
C PRO A 34 4.14 -6.02 -16.46
N ARG A 35 4.90 -6.05 -15.35
CA ARG A 35 4.59 -6.85 -14.18
C ARG A 35 3.80 -6.09 -13.09
N THR A 36 3.57 -4.80 -13.25
CA THR A 36 2.77 -3.99 -12.31
C THR A 36 1.34 -4.51 -12.17
N LYS A 37 0.79 -5.17 -13.18
CA LYS A 37 -0.52 -5.85 -13.11
C LYS A 37 -0.65 -6.89 -11.99
N PHE A 38 0.46 -7.41 -11.50
CA PHE A 38 0.49 -8.35 -10.37
C PHE A 38 0.69 -7.65 -9.01
N GLY A 39 0.85 -6.33 -9.00
CA GLY A 39 1.20 -5.55 -7.82
C GLY A 39 0.22 -5.74 -6.67
N ILE A 40 -1.07 -5.53 -6.92
CA ILE A 40 -2.12 -5.65 -5.90
C ILE A 40 -2.13 -7.04 -5.24
N ALA A 41 -2.17 -8.11 -6.05
CA ALA A 41 -2.18 -9.48 -5.53
C ALA A 41 -0.91 -9.79 -4.71
N THR A 42 0.26 -9.39 -5.21
CA THR A 42 1.55 -9.57 -4.53
C THR A 42 1.59 -8.82 -3.20
N TYR A 43 1.12 -7.57 -3.19
CA TYR A 43 1.04 -6.75 -1.99
C TYR A 43 0.18 -7.41 -0.90
N TYR A 44 -1.03 -7.85 -1.25
CA TYR A 44 -1.92 -8.46 -0.25
C TYR A 44 -1.36 -9.74 0.37
N VAL A 45 -0.68 -10.56 -0.41
CA VAL A 45 -0.02 -11.76 0.13
C VAL A 45 1.11 -11.37 1.09
N LEU A 46 2.01 -10.48 0.67
CA LEU A 46 3.18 -10.10 1.46
C LEU A 46 2.81 -9.31 2.71
N THR A 47 1.95 -8.30 2.58
CA THR A 47 1.62 -7.42 3.72
C THR A 47 0.78 -8.12 4.78
N THR A 48 -0.11 -9.04 4.40
CA THR A 48 -0.85 -9.84 5.39
C THR A 48 0.08 -10.79 6.15
N ALA A 49 1.03 -11.43 5.46
CA ALA A 49 2.06 -12.27 6.08
C ALA A 49 2.92 -11.46 7.08
N GLU A 50 3.41 -10.30 6.68
CA GLU A 50 4.18 -9.40 7.54
C GLU A 50 3.34 -8.85 8.70
N ALA A 51 2.10 -8.44 8.46
CA ALA A 51 1.19 -7.95 9.49
C ALA A 51 0.94 -9.02 10.57
N SER A 52 0.70 -10.26 10.17
CA SER A 52 0.50 -11.39 11.10
C SER A 52 1.71 -11.57 12.03
N SER A 53 2.92 -11.50 11.49
CA SER A 53 4.17 -11.62 12.24
C SER A 53 4.44 -10.40 13.11
N ASN A 54 4.35 -9.19 12.54
CA ASN A 54 4.68 -7.95 13.25
C ASN A 54 3.69 -7.61 14.36
N LEU A 55 2.40 -7.83 14.15
CA LEU A 55 1.35 -7.55 15.13
C LEU A 55 1.29 -8.60 16.26
N ALA A 56 2.01 -9.70 16.16
CA ALA A 56 2.17 -10.66 17.26
C ALA A 56 2.78 -10.02 18.52
N ARG A 57 3.52 -8.91 18.37
CA ARG A 57 4.14 -8.15 19.47
C ARG A 57 3.14 -7.45 20.38
N TYR A 58 1.93 -7.19 19.91
CA TYR A 58 0.86 -6.55 20.70
C TYR A 58 0.12 -7.59 21.54
N ASP A 59 0.76 -7.95 22.63
CA ASP A 59 0.32 -8.99 23.57
C ASP A 59 -0.36 -8.43 24.84
N GLY A 60 -0.41 -7.09 24.99
CA GLY A 60 -0.95 -6.41 26.16
C GLY A 60 -0.03 -6.42 27.39
N VAL A 61 1.22 -6.87 27.24
CA VAL A 61 2.18 -6.92 28.37
C VAL A 61 3.19 -5.78 28.30
N ARG A 62 3.80 -5.53 27.16
CA ARG A 62 4.90 -4.57 27.01
C ARG A 62 4.44 -3.18 26.63
N TYR A 63 3.48 -3.06 25.73
CA TYR A 63 2.97 -1.77 25.22
C TYR A 63 1.61 -1.98 24.52
N GLY A 64 0.95 -0.88 24.22
CA GLY A 64 -0.36 -0.86 23.56
C GLY A 64 -1.51 -1.09 24.52
N TYR A 65 -2.67 -1.40 23.96
CA TYR A 65 -3.87 -1.72 24.71
C TYR A 65 -3.69 -3.01 25.51
N ARG A 66 -4.24 -3.04 26.73
CA ARG A 66 -4.25 -4.21 27.59
C ARG A 66 -5.65 -4.42 28.18
N ALA A 67 -6.21 -5.60 27.99
CA ALA A 67 -7.48 -5.98 28.57
C ALA A 67 -7.40 -6.06 30.11
N ASP A 68 -8.54 -5.86 30.79
CA ASP A 68 -8.60 -5.91 32.27
C ASP A 68 -8.41 -7.34 32.78
N ILE A 69 -7.24 -7.59 33.33
CA ILE A 69 -6.87 -8.89 33.89
C ILE A 69 -7.75 -9.32 35.08
N LYS A 70 -8.33 -8.34 35.82
CA LYS A 70 -9.21 -8.67 36.93
C LYS A 70 -10.57 -9.17 36.42
N ALA A 71 -11.11 -8.51 35.38
CA ALA A 71 -12.33 -8.93 34.73
C ALA A 71 -12.17 -10.32 34.11
N ILE A 72 -11.07 -10.57 33.37
CA ILE A 72 -10.75 -11.87 32.78
C ILE A 72 -10.70 -12.96 33.84
N ARG A 73 -10.03 -12.71 34.98
CA ARG A 73 -9.93 -13.70 36.06
C ARG A 73 -11.28 -14.01 36.70
N ALA A 74 -12.15 -13.01 36.86
CA ALA A 74 -13.50 -13.19 37.37
C ALA A 74 -14.35 -14.06 36.42
N GLU A 75 -14.32 -13.76 35.13
CA GLU A 75 -15.03 -14.50 34.09
C GLU A 75 -14.57 -15.97 33.98
N MET A 76 -13.24 -16.17 34.02
CA MET A 76 -12.68 -17.54 34.00
C MET A 76 -13.18 -18.36 35.19
N LYS A 77 -13.23 -17.76 36.39
CA LYS A 77 -13.74 -18.44 37.62
C LYS A 77 -15.20 -18.76 37.50
N GLU A 78 -16.02 -17.85 36.99
CA GLU A 78 -17.46 -18.05 36.80
C GLU A 78 -17.77 -19.17 35.80
N ARG A 79 -17.00 -19.25 34.70
CA ARG A 79 -17.17 -20.25 33.64
C ARG A 79 -16.47 -21.57 33.90
N GLY A 80 -15.71 -21.71 34.98
CA GLY A 80 -14.87 -22.88 35.21
C GLY A 80 -13.80 -23.11 34.15
N ASP A 81 -13.27 -22.00 33.56
CA ASP A 81 -12.31 -22.08 32.51
C ASP A 81 -10.90 -22.35 33.05
N GLU A 82 -10.37 -23.52 32.72
CA GLU A 82 -9.01 -23.97 33.15
C GLU A 82 -7.87 -23.48 32.24
N ALA A 83 -8.16 -22.67 31.22
CA ALA A 83 -7.13 -22.16 30.34
C ALA A 83 -6.12 -21.25 31.10
N SER A 84 -4.93 -21.11 30.55
CA SER A 84 -3.93 -20.19 31.13
C SER A 84 -4.46 -18.76 31.13
N LEU A 85 -4.40 -18.09 32.28
CA LEU A 85 -4.75 -16.65 32.43
C LEU A 85 -3.98 -15.79 31.42
N LEU A 86 -2.72 -16.12 31.13
CA LEU A 86 -1.89 -15.40 30.17
C LEU A 86 -2.45 -15.56 28.73
N ASN A 87 -2.86 -16.75 28.36
CA ASN A 87 -3.47 -17.00 27.04
C ASN A 87 -4.80 -16.24 26.90
N ARG A 88 -5.60 -16.18 27.97
CA ARG A 88 -6.84 -15.39 27.99
C ARG A 88 -6.55 -13.88 27.87
N LEU A 89 -5.54 -13.39 28.60
CA LEU A 89 -5.11 -11.99 28.49
C LEU A 89 -4.70 -11.64 27.06
N TYR A 90 -3.91 -12.49 26.39
CA TYR A 90 -3.51 -12.26 25.01
C TYR A 90 -4.74 -12.28 24.06
N ALA A 91 -5.59 -13.28 24.19
CA ALA A 91 -6.77 -13.39 23.34
C ALA A 91 -7.70 -12.19 23.50
N GLN A 92 -8.01 -11.81 24.73
CA GLN A 92 -8.91 -10.70 25.02
C GLN A 92 -8.32 -9.36 24.57
N THR A 93 -7.04 -9.12 24.90
CA THR A 93 -6.32 -7.89 24.46
C THR A 93 -6.37 -7.73 22.94
N ARG A 94 -6.12 -8.78 22.19
CA ARG A 94 -6.14 -8.75 20.72
C ARG A 94 -7.56 -8.63 20.16
N THR A 95 -8.53 -9.25 20.84
CA THR A 95 -9.94 -9.16 20.46
C THR A 95 -10.50 -7.76 20.61
N GLU A 96 -10.17 -7.07 21.70
CA GLU A 96 -10.66 -5.73 21.99
C GLU A 96 -9.81 -4.66 21.30
N GLY A 97 -8.50 -4.83 21.25
CA GLY A 97 -7.55 -3.83 20.75
C GLY A 97 -7.42 -3.75 19.23
N PHE A 98 -7.71 -4.83 18.50
CA PHE A 98 -7.64 -4.83 17.04
C PHE A 98 -9.00 -4.66 16.39
N GLY A 99 -9.08 -3.74 15.41
CA GLY A 99 -10.24 -3.60 14.54
C GLY A 99 -10.43 -4.82 13.63
N ASN A 100 -11.61 -4.94 13.02
CA ASN A 100 -11.98 -6.10 12.21
C ASN A 100 -11.07 -6.32 11.00
N GLU A 101 -10.65 -5.25 10.30
CA GLU A 101 -9.74 -5.35 9.17
C GLU A 101 -8.36 -5.88 9.59
N VAL A 102 -7.82 -5.41 10.70
CA VAL A 102 -6.54 -5.90 11.24
C VAL A 102 -6.62 -7.37 11.58
N LYS A 103 -7.70 -7.81 12.24
CA LYS A 103 -7.93 -9.23 12.55
C LYS A 103 -7.98 -10.09 11.29
N ARG A 104 -8.68 -9.62 10.25
CA ARG A 104 -8.77 -10.29 8.95
C ARG A 104 -7.38 -10.46 8.32
N ARG A 105 -6.56 -9.40 8.30
CA ARG A 105 -5.19 -9.45 7.78
C ARG A 105 -4.29 -10.40 8.57
N ILE A 106 -4.40 -10.43 9.89
CA ILE A 106 -3.65 -11.37 10.73
C ILE A 106 -4.05 -12.82 10.39
N MET A 107 -5.33 -13.11 10.24
CA MET A 107 -5.81 -14.45 9.90
C MET A 107 -5.33 -14.89 8.51
N LEU A 108 -5.46 -14.01 7.49
CA LEU A 108 -4.97 -14.27 6.15
C LEU A 108 -3.46 -14.50 6.13
N GLY A 109 -2.69 -13.68 6.85
CA GLY A 109 -1.24 -13.81 6.94
C GLY A 109 -0.81 -15.11 7.62
N THR A 110 -1.51 -15.52 8.67
CA THR A 110 -1.28 -16.81 9.34
C THR A 110 -1.52 -17.97 8.37
N TYR A 111 -2.57 -17.89 7.56
CA TYR A 111 -2.87 -18.89 6.53
C TYR A 111 -1.77 -18.95 5.47
N VAL A 112 -1.37 -17.79 4.93
CA VAL A 112 -0.31 -17.68 3.90
C VAL A 112 1.02 -18.24 4.38
N LEU A 113 1.34 -18.08 5.67
CA LEU A 113 2.59 -18.57 6.28
C LEU A 113 2.50 -20.02 6.79
N SER A 114 1.33 -20.66 6.72
CA SER A 114 1.16 -22.03 7.23
C SER A 114 1.82 -23.08 6.33
N ALA A 115 2.09 -24.24 6.91
CA ALA A 115 2.68 -25.36 6.19
C ALA A 115 1.85 -25.77 4.96
N GLY A 116 2.51 -25.95 3.83
CA GLY A 116 1.87 -26.28 2.53
C GLY A 116 1.42 -25.06 1.73
N TYR A 117 1.26 -23.89 2.33
CA TYR A 117 0.87 -22.66 1.63
C TYR A 117 2.00 -21.65 1.48
N TYR A 118 3.03 -21.74 2.30
CA TYR A 118 4.18 -20.82 2.28
C TYR A 118 4.82 -20.71 0.89
N ASP A 119 5.19 -21.84 0.29
CA ASP A 119 5.84 -21.83 -1.04
C ASP A 119 4.87 -21.44 -2.14
N ALA A 120 3.62 -21.88 -2.06
CA ALA A 120 2.60 -21.62 -3.06
C ALA A 120 2.19 -20.13 -3.11
N TYR A 121 2.20 -19.44 -1.99
CA TYR A 121 1.75 -18.04 -1.89
C TYR A 121 2.90 -17.09 -1.53
N TYR A 122 3.49 -17.19 -0.35
CA TYR A 122 4.50 -16.24 0.11
C TYR A 122 5.77 -16.31 -0.71
N GLY A 123 6.33 -17.50 -0.93
CA GLY A 123 7.51 -17.69 -1.76
C GLY A 123 7.32 -17.20 -3.19
N LYS A 124 6.16 -17.49 -3.79
CA LYS A 124 5.81 -17.02 -5.13
C LYS A 124 5.62 -15.48 -5.17
N ALA A 125 4.98 -14.90 -4.17
CA ALA A 125 4.83 -13.45 -4.07
C ALA A 125 6.18 -12.73 -3.96
N GLN A 126 7.14 -13.29 -3.21
CA GLN A 126 8.51 -12.76 -3.16
C GLN A 126 9.22 -12.82 -4.52
N GLN A 127 9.02 -13.89 -5.29
CA GLN A 127 9.56 -13.98 -6.66
C GLN A 127 8.95 -12.91 -7.58
N VAL A 128 7.64 -12.74 -7.53
CA VAL A 128 6.93 -11.71 -8.31
C VAL A 128 7.37 -10.29 -7.89
N ARG A 129 7.53 -10.04 -6.60
CA ARG A 129 8.09 -8.78 -6.07
C ARG A 129 9.45 -8.47 -6.69
N ARG A 130 10.34 -9.46 -6.76
CA ARG A 130 11.65 -9.30 -7.40
C ARG A 130 11.52 -8.96 -8.89
N LEU A 131 10.58 -9.59 -9.60
CA LEU A 131 10.35 -9.31 -11.01
C LEU A 131 9.79 -7.89 -11.23
N ILE A 132 8.88 -7.43 -10.36
CA ILE A 132 8.39 -6.03 -10.36
C ILE A 132 9.57 -5.09 -10.16
N ARG A 133 10.44 -5.33 -9.17
CA ARG A 133 11.63 -4.53 -8.95
C ARG A 133 12.52 -4.46 -10.19
N THR A 134 12.73 -5.57 -10.88
CA THR A 134 13.54 -5.62 -12.11
C THR A 134 12.96 -4.74 -13.23
N ASP A 135 11.62 -4.60 -13.32
CA ASP A 135 11.02 -3.68 -14.30
C ASP A 135 11.39 -2.23 -13.99
N PHE A 136 11.37 -1.82 -12.73
CA PHE A 136 11.80 -0.48 -12.31
C PHE A 136 13.30 -0.27 -12.51
N ASP A 137 14.14 -1.24 -12.15
CA ASP A 137 15.58 -1.13 -12.33
C ASP A 137 15.94 -0.89 -13.81
N ARG A 138 15.29 -1.60 -14.75
CA ARG A 138 15.47 -1.39 -16.18
C ARG A 138 14.95 -0.03 -16.66
N ALA A 139 13.79 0.40 -16.17
CA ALA A 139 13.24 1.69 -16.51
C ALA A 139 14.21 2.83 -16.10
N PHE A 140 14.83 2.72 -14.95
CA PHE A 140 15.80 3.68 -14.45
C PHE A 140 17.19 3.64 -15.14
N GLU A 141 17.44 2.68 -16.03
CA GLU A 141 18.58 2.74 -16.96
C GLU A 141 18.34 3.76 -18.07
N GLU A 142 17.06 4.04 -18.39
CA GLU A 142 16.67 4.94 -19.50
C GLU A 142 16.21 6.33 -19.04
N VAL A 143 15.69 6.44 -17.79
CA VAL A 143 15.10 7.68 -17.27
C VAL A 143 15.58 8.01 -15.86
N ASP A 144 15.51 9.30 -15.49
CA ASP A 144 15.89 9.77 -14.15
C ASP A 144 14.77 9.62 -13.15
N VAL A 145 13.54 9.89 -13.57
CA VAL A 145 12.31 9.73 -12.75
C VAL A 145 11.20 9.11 -13.58
N LEU A 146 10.25 8.47 -12.88
CA LEU A 146 9.01 7.96 -13.48
C LEU A 146 7.83 8.78 -12.98
N ILE A 147 6.91 9.11 -13.87
CA ILE A 147 5.71 9.89 -13.55
C ILE A 147 4.46 9.05 -13.82
N THR A 148 3.53 9.06 -12.87
CA THR A 148 2.24 8.39 -12.97
C THR A 148 1.14 9.18 -12.26
N PRO A 149 -0.15 8.89 -12.48
CA PRO A 149 -1.18 9.32 -11.55
C PRO A 149 -0.87 8.83 -10.13
N THR A 150 -1.27 9.56 -9.10
CA THR A 150 -1.23 9.06 -7.72
C THR A 150 -2.36 8.07 -7.46
N ALA A 151 -3.56 8.38 -7.94
CA ALA A 151 -4.75 7.54 -7.83
C ALA A 151 -5.56 7.61 -9.13
N PRO A 152 -6.38 6.59 -9.44
CA PRO A 152 -7.17 6.56 -10.67
C PRO A 152 -8.33 7.55 -10.67
N THR A 153 -8.80 7.95 -9.50
CA THR A 153 -9.90 8.90 -9.31
C THR A 153 -9.56 9.90 -8.21
N THR A 154 -10.36 10.96 -8.08
CA THR A 154 -10.32 11.83 -6.90
C THR A 154 -10.84 11.10 -5.66
N ALA A 155 -10.69 11.71 -4.46
CA ALA A 155 -11.20 11.14 -3.22
C ALA A 155 -12.71 10.84 -3.32
N PHE A 156 -13.10 9.68 -2.81
CA PHE A 156 -14.50 9.23 -2.79
C PHE A 156 -15.18 9.59 -1.48
N LYS A 157 -16.54 9.61 -1.47
CA LYS A 157 -17.32 9.89 -0.27
C LYS A 157 -17.17 8.80 0.78
N LEU A 158 -17.15 9.17 2.05
CA LEU A 158 -17.11 8.21 3.15
C LEU A 158 -18.26 7.19 3.01
N GLY A 159 -17.92 5.90 3.09
CA GLY A 159 -18.88 4.81 3.01
C GLY A 159 -19.28 4.38 1.59
N SER A 160 -18.88 5.09 0.52
CA SER A 160 -19.34 4.77 -0.84
C SER A 160 -18.67 3.55 -1.48
N GLN A 161 -17.53 3.10 -0.97
CA GLN A 161 -16.78 1.94 -1.51
C GLN A 161 -16.69 0.77 -0.52
N THR A 162 -17.52 0.73 0.49
CA THR A 162 -17.49 -0.31 1.51
C THR A 162 -18.03 -1.67 1.03
N GLU A 163 -18.83 -1.68 -0.02
CA GLU A 163 -19.51 -2.88 -0.54
C GLU A 163 -18.68 -3.64 -1.59
N ASP A 164 -17.72 -2.97 -2.24
CA ASP A 164 -16.84 -3.59 -3.24
C ASP A 164 -15.36 -3.46 -2.85
N PRO A 165 -14.79 -4.50 -2.18
CA PRO A 165 -13.38 -4.50 -1.82
C PRO A 165 -12.43 -4.40 -3.03
N LEU A 166 -12.84 -4.89 -4.22
CA LEU A 166 -11.99 -4.85 -5.40
C LEU A 166 -11.78 -3.43 -5.92
N THR A 167 -12.85 -2.64 -5.99
CA THR A 167 -12.76 -1.22 -6.35
C THR A 167 -11.88 -0.45 -5.38
N MET A 168 -12.01 -0.72 -4.07
CA MET A 168 -11.14 -0.10 -3.07
C MET A 168 -9.66 -0.46 -3.29
N TYR A 169 -9.35 -1.70 -3.64
CA TYR A 169 -7.98 -2.15 -3.90
C TYR A 169 -7.38 -1.52 -5.16
N LEU A 170 -8.18 -1.24 -6.17
CA LEU A 170 -7.72 -0.60 -7.40
C LEU A 170 -7.29 0.86 -7.20
N ASN A 171 -7.71 1.53 -6.13
CA ASN A 171 -7.23 2.87 -5.81
C ASN A 171 -5.72 2.92 -5.56
N ASP A 172 -5.11 1.81 -5.14
CA ASP A 172 -3.67 1.73 -4.84
C ASP A 172 -2.82 1.24 -6.03
N ILE A 173 -3.43 1.06 -7.22
CA ILE A 173 -2.78 0.40 -8.36
C ILE A 173 -1.48 1.09 -8.80
N TYR A 174 -1.39 2.42 -8.69
CA TYR A 174 -0.21 3.20 -9.08
C TYR A 174 0.84 3.30 -7.97
N THR A 175 0.43 3.21 -6.70
CA THR A 175 1.33 3.44 -5.56
C THR A 175 1.91 2.15 -4.99
N VAL A 176 1.18 1.05 -5.04
CA VAL A 176 1.58 -0.23 -4.43
C VAL A 176 2.88 -0.79 -5.01
N THR A 177 3.13 -0.57 -6.29
CA THR A 177 4.31 -1.10 -6.98
C THR A 177 5.60 -0.42 -6.55
N ALA A 178 5.57 0.88 -6.23
CA ALA A 178 6.71 1.60 -5.66
C ALA A 178 7.12 1.00 -4.30
N ASN A 179 6.13 0.68 -3.44
CA ASN A 179 6.36 0.02 -2.16
C ASN A 179 6.95 -1.39 -2.33
N LEU A 180 6.44 -2.18 -3.28
CA LEU A 180 6.96 -3.52 -3.58
C LEU A 180 8.38 -3.47 -4.15
N ALA A 181 8.67 -2.50 -5.00
CA ALA A 181 9.99 -2.29 -5.58
C ALA A 181 10.98 -1.68 -4.58
N GLY A 182 10.52 -1.05 -3.48
CA GLY A 182 11.37 -0.38 -2.51
C GLY A 182 12.10 0.82 -3.10
N ILE A 183 11.37 1.67 -3.81
CA ILE A 183 11.85 2.90 -4.42
C ILE A 183 11.18 4.12 -3.78
N PRO A 184 11.85 5.29 -3.72
CA PRO A 184 11.24 6.51 -3.22
C PRO A 184 10.17 7.03 -4.17
N GLY A 185 9.14 7.64 -3.61
CA GLY A 185 8.06 8.27 -4.37
C GLY A 185 7.48 9.45 -3.62
N ILE A 186 7.01 10.45 -4.36
CA ILE A 186 6.31 11.62 -3.83
C ILE A 186 5.06 11.88 -4.67
N SER A 187 3.99 12.32 -4.03
CA SER A 187 2.81 12.84 -4.70
C SER A 187 2.77 14.36 -4.57
N VAL A 188 2.62 15.04 -5.69
CA VAL A 188 2.49 16.50 -5.75
C VAL A 188 1.13 16.89 -6.33
N PRO A 189 0.48 17.95 -5.81
CA PRO A 189 -0.75 18.44 -6.40
C PRO A 189 -0.46 19.15 -7.73
N ILE A 190 -1.23 18.82 -8.77
CA ILE A 190 -1.07 19.38 -10.11
C ILE A 190 -2.30 20.16 -10.60
N GLY A 191 -3.35 20.18 -9.84
CA GLY A 191 -4.58 20.90 -10.18
C GLY A 191 -5.75 20.48 -9.31
N THR A 192 -6.91 20.96 -9.70
CA THR A 192 -8.18 20.67 -9.04
C THR A 192 -9.16 20.15 -10.08
N HIS A 193 -9.74 19.01 -9.81
CA HIS A 193 -10.77 18.38 -10.61
C HIS A 193 -12.08 19.22 -10.56
N SER A 194 -12.95 19.09 -11.55
CA SER A 194 -14.24 19.82 -11.65
C SER A 194 -15.15 19.65 -10.43
N ASN A 195 -14.98 18.56 -9.68
CA ASN A 195 -15.68 18.34 -8.41
C ASN A 195 -15.07 19.07 -7.19
N GLY A 196 -14.03 19.89 -7.39
CA GLY A 196 -13.34 20.67 -6.35
C GLY A 196 -12.28 19.94 -5.55
N LEU A 197 -11.97 18.66 -5.89
CA LEU A 197 -10.97 17.87 -5.19
C LEU A 197 -9.60 17.92 -5.90
N PRO A 198 -8.47 17.80 -5.16
CA PRO A 198 -7.14 17.87 -5.74
C PRO A 198 -6.82 16.67 -6.62
N ILE A 199 -6.01 16.90 -7.66
CA ILE A 199 -5.41 15.90 -8.53
C ILE A 199 -3.94 15.74 -8.11
N GLY A 200 -3.50 14.48 -7.90
CA GLY A 200 -2.14 14.14 -7.52
C GLY A 200 -1.35 13.52 -8.64
N LEU A 201 -0.12 14.01 -8.86
CA LEU A 201 0.89 13.41 -9.71
C LEU A 201 1.91 12.68 -8.86
N GLN A 202 2.14 11.40 -9.12
CA GLN A 202 3.17 10.62 -8.45
C GLN A 202 4.47 10.69 -9.24
N ILE A 203 5.57 11.00 -8.56
CA ILE A 203 6.92 10.96 -9.08
C ILE A 203 7.67 9.87 -8.31
N MET A 204 8.34 8.97 -9.02
CA MET A 204 9.14 7.89 -8.44
C MET A 204 10.59 8.04 -8.89
N GLY A 205 11.53 7.85 -7.98
CA GLY A 205 12.98 8.00 -8.21
C GLY A 205 13.75 6.71 -8.05
N LYS A 206 15.04 6.75 -8.42
CA LYS A 206 16.00 5.68 -8.16
C LYS A 206 16.14 5.46 -6.65
N PRO A 207 16.45 4.24 -6.20
CA PRO A 207 16.74 4.00 -4.78
C PRO A 207 17.83 4.93 -4.26
N PHE A 208 17.58 5.56 -3.12
CA PHE A 208 18.51 6.50 -2.46
C PHE A 208 18.83 7.80 -3.25
N ASP A 209 18.02 8.13 -4.25
CA ASP A 209 18.12 9.39 -5.00
C ASP A 209 16.91 10.31 -4.74
N GLU A 210 16.63 10.54 -3.46
CA GLU A 210 15.58 11.46 -3.02
C GLU A 210 15.86 12.90 -3.48
N THR A 211 17.12 13.24 -3.74
CA THR A 211 17.50 14.57 -4.22
C THR A 211 16.93 14.84 -5.62
N ALA A 212 17.09 13.93 -6.57
CA ALA A 212 16.50 14.06 -7.91
C ALA A 212 14.97 14.12 -7.83
N LEU A 213 14.38 13.27 -6.98
CA LEU A 213 12.94 13.23 -6.75
C LEU A 213 12.38 14.56 -6.23
N LEU A 214 13.00 15.13 -5.18
CA LEU A 214 12.56 16.37 -4.56
C LEU A 214 12.79 17.58 -5.48
N ASN A 215 13.89 17.62 -6.23
CA ASN A 215 14.15 18.67 -7.21
C ASN A 215 13.10 18.65 -8.32
N THR A 216 12.76 17.48 -8.85
CA THR A 216 11.70 17.35 -9.87
C THR A 216 10.35 17.81 -9.31
N ALA A 217 10.00 17.39 -8.09
CA ALA A 217 8.77 17.83 -7.43
C ALA A 217 8.74 19.36 -7.22
N HIS A 218 9.86 19.95 -6.81
CA HIS A 218 9.99 21.41 -6.63
C HIS A 218 9.76 22.16 -7.94
N HIS A 219 10.33 21.71 -9.04
CA HIS A 219 10.15 22.34 -10.36
C HIS A 219 8.68 22.24 -10.83
N ILE A 220 8.01 21.14 -10.58
CA ILE A 220 6.57 20.98 -10.92
C ILE A 220 5.70 21.91 -10.08
N MET A 221 5.99 22.06 -8.79
CA MET A 221 5.19 22.88 -7.87
C MET A 221 5.50 24.39 -7.96
N GLY A 222 6.66 24.78 -8.48
CA GLY A 222 7.11 26.17 -8.56
C GLY A 222 6.62 26.94 -9.78
N ARG A 223 5.72 26.38 -10.57
CA ARG A 223 5.12 26.98 -11.78
C ARG A 223 3.91 27.87 -11.47
#